data_4b442ccce924d7a7435c6f495e8b9c4f
#
_entry.id   4b442ccce924d7a7435c6f495e8b9c4f
#
_cell.length_a   1.000
_cell.length_b   1.000
_cell.length_c   1.000
_cell.angle_alpha   90.00
_cell.angle_beta   90.00
_cell.angle_gamma   90.00
#
_symmetry.space_group_name_H-M   'P 1'
#
loop_
_entity.id
_entity.type
_entity.pdbx_description
1 polymer ?
#
loop_
_entity_poly.entity_id
_entity_poly.type
_entity_poly.pdbx_seq_one_letter_code
_entity_poly.pdbx_strand_id
1 'polypeptide(L)'
;MLYNQPKPRYYFPLPNEIFHLELSDGALLVYMFLMYCEDRKTYTCHPSYATIGKYIHRTDNSVAKYVRELEEKCLIYTEPTEVHLKDGRRHNGTLKYTIRPIADAVAYHDAVQMKRLQEEAAKAEAQRKLEEYDRKHGKCENQGNNA
;
A
#
# COMPACT_ATOMS: atom_id res chain seq x y z
N MET A 1 2.29 34.90 -19.61
CA MET A 1 0.84 34.68 -19.75
C MET A 1 0.32 33.94 -18.50
N LEU A 2 -0.36 34.68 -17.67
CA LEU A 2 -0.93 34.08 -16.45
C LEU A 2 -2.28 33.44 -16.79
N TYR A 3 -2.32 32.13 -16.78
CA TYR A 3 -3.57 31.39 -16.90
C TYR A 3 -4.37 31.54 -15.60
N ASN A 4 -5.25 32.51 -15.58
CA ASN A 4 -6.18 32.68 -14.48
C ASN A 4 -7.43 31.81 -14.73
N GLN A 5 -7.26 30.49 -14.64
CA GLN A 5 -8.40 29.58 -14.74
C GLN A 5 -9.14 29.52 -13.42
N PRO A 6 -10.47 29.61 -13.42
CA PRO A 6 -11.25 29.44 -12.21
C PRO A 6 -11.05 28.01 -11.66
N LYS A 7 -10.80 27.90 -10.36
CA LYS A 7 -10.69 26.60 -9.70
C LYS A 7 -12.03 25.87 -9.77
N PRO A 8 -12.02 24.53 -9.96
CA PRO A 8 -13.25 23.76 -9.96
C PRO A 8 -13.99 23.91 -8.62
N ARG A 9 -15.33 24.01 -8.67
CA ARG A 9 -16.16 24.12 -7.47
C ARG A 9 -16.27 22.79 -6.73
N TYR A 10 -16.28 21.71 -7.49
CA TYR A 10 -16.49 20.36 -6.97
C TYR A 10 -15.21 19.55 -7.15
N TYR A 11 -14.51 19.35 -6.06
CA TYR A 11 -13.30 18.56 -6.03
C TYR A 11 -13.09 17.99 -4.63
N PHE A 12 -12.28 16.99 -4.52
CA PHE A 12 -11.82 16.47 -3.24
C PHE A 12 -10.29 16.59 -3.14
N PRO A 13 -9.74 16.87 -1.95
CA PRO A 13 -8.31 16.94 -1.77
C PRO A 13 -7.69 15.56 -1.72
N LEU A 14 -6.50 15.42 -2.31
CA LEU A 14 -5.70 14.22 -2.23
C LEU A 14 -4.36 14.57 -1.58
N PRO A 15 -3.88 13.80 -0.57
CA PRO A 15 -2.59 14.08 0.05
C PRO A 15 -1.44 13.98 -0.96
N ASN A 16 -0.53 14.93 -0.94
CA ASN A 16 0.62 14.93 -1.85
C ASN A 16 1.53 13.71 -1.62
N GLU A 17 1.63 13.24 -0.39
CA GLU A 17 2.45 12.11 0.03
C GLU A 17 2.08 10.81 -0.65
N ILE A 18 0.85 10.71 -1.18
CA ILE A 18 0.35 9.48 -1.80
C ILE A 18 1.24 8.99 -2.95
N PHE A 19 1.89 9.90 -3.66
CA PHE A 19 2.76 9.56 -4.78
C PHE A 19 4.12 9.00 -4.37
N HIS A 20 4.46 9.11 -3.09
CA HIS A 20 5.74 8.63 -2.55
C HIS A 20 5.62 7.29 -1.81
N LEU A 21 4.41 6.72 -1.74
CA LEU A 21 4.14 5.50 -0.97
C LEU A 21 4.29 4.21 -1.77
N GLU A 22 4.70 4.29 -3.02
CA GLU A 22 4.89 3.13 -3.91
C GLU A 22 3.63 2.25 -4.04
N LEU A 23 2.46 2.88 -4.17
CA LEU A 23 1.21 2.18 -4.42
C LEU A 23 1.16 1.67 -5.86
N SER A 24 0.55 0.49 -6.06
CA SER A 24 0.18 0.07 -7.41
C SER A 24 -0.86 1.03 -8.00
N ASP A 25 -0.95 1.07 -9.31
CA ASP A 25 -1.91 1.93 -10.02
C ASP A 25 -3.36 1.66 -9.59
N GLY A 26 -3.73 0.40 -9.46
CA GLY A 26 -5.07 0.02 -9.00
C GLY A 26 -5.35 0.40 -7.55
N ALA A 27 -4.38 0.25 -6.66
CA ALA A 27 -4.51 0.68 -5.27
C ALA A 27 -4.67 2.19 -5.17
N LEU A 28 -3.92 2.95 -5.96
CA LEU A 28 -4.07 4.41 -6.04
C LEU A 28 -5.47 4.80 -6.51
N LEU A 29 -6.01 4.14 -7.54
CA LEU A 29 -7.36 4.39 -8.03
C LEU A 29 -8.43 4.08 -6.98
N VAL A 30 -8.30 2.97 -6.26
CA VAL A 30 -9.21 2.62 -5.16
C VAL A 30 -9.13 3.67 -4.05
N TYR A 31 -7.93 4.07 -3.66
CA TYR A 31 -7.75 5.10 -2.64
C TYR A 31 -8.41 6.42 -3.05
N MET A 32 -8.20 6.87 -4.27
CA MET A 32 -8.83 8.09 -4.78
C MET A 32 -10.36 7.99 -4.77
N PHE A 33 -10.90 6.84 -5.14
CA PHE A 33 -12.34 6.62 -5.13
C PHE A 33 -12.90 6.63 -3.70
N LEU A 34 -12.21 6.00 -2.75
CA LEU A 34 -12.60 6.03 -1.33
C LEU A 34 -12.54 7.46 -0.77
N MET A 35 -11.54 8.23 -1.12
CA MET A 35 -11.44 9.64 -0.75
C MET A 35 -12.59 10.47 -1.33
N TYR A 36 -13.00 10.16 -2.55
CA TYR A 36 -14.16 10.78 -3.19
C TYR A 36 -15.47 10.43 -2.45
N CYS A 37 -15.59 9.18 -1.99
CA CYS A 37 -16.81 8.70 -1.33
C CYS A 37 -16.89 9.02 0.16
N GLU A 38 -15.78 9.37 0.84
CA GLU A 38 -15.77 9.51 2.28
C GLU A 38 -16.67 10.63 2.78
N ASP A 39 -17.32 10.38 3.91
CA ASP A 39 -17.93 11.42 4.71
C ASP A 39 -16.82 12.17 5.45
N ARG A 40 -16.67 13.45 5.19
CA ARG A 40 -15.59 14.28 5.77
C ARG A 40 -15.70 14.48 7.27
N LYS A 41 -16.84 14.20 7.87
CA LYS A 41 -17.04 14.27 9.32
C LYS A 41 -16.57 13.01 10.02
N THR A 42 -16.84 11.84 9.40
CA THR A 42 -16.55 10.53 9.99
C THR A 42 -15.34 9.85 9.37
N TYR A 43 -14.87 10.33 8.21
CA TYR A 43 -13.80 9.73 7.39
C TYR A 43 -14.10 8.30 6.96
N THR A 44 -15.40 7.98 6.80
CA THR A 44 -15.86 6.63 6.46
C THR A 44 -16.71 6.60 5.20
N CYS A 45 -16.72 5.44 4.53
CA CYS A 45 -17.61 5.18 3.39
C CYS A 45 -17.87 3.66 3.29
N HIS A 46 -18.86 3.29 2.49
CA HIS A 46 -19.34 1.90 2.42
C HIS A 46 -19.57 1.39 0.98
N PRO A 47 -18.78 1.77 -0.03
CA PRO A 47 -19.01 1.26 -1.39
C PRO A 47 -18.74 -0.23 -1.46
N SER A 48 -19.56 -0.97 -2.23
CA SER A 48 -19.30 -2.37 -2.53
C SER A 48 -18.12 -2.52 -3.49
N TYR A 49 -17.51 -3.69 -3.54
CA TYR A 49 -16.47 -3.98 -4.53
C TYR A 49 -16.96 -3.78 -5.96
N ALA A 50 -18.21 -4.18 -6.25
CA ALA A 50 -18.83 -3.98 -7.54
C ALA A 50 -18.94 -2.49 -7.89
N THR A 51 -19.35 -1.66 -6.94
CA THR A 51 -19.42 -0.21 -7.12
C THR A 51 -18.04 0.40 -7.38
N ILE A 52 -17.06 0.05 -6.57
CA ILE A 52 -15.67 0.51 -6.77
C ILE A 52 -15.18 0.09 -8.16
N GLY A 53 -15.33 -1.19 -8.48
CA GLY A 53 -14.87 -1.76 -9.75
C GLY A 53 -15.51 -1.11 -10.97
N LYS A 54 -16.79 -0.74 -10.87
CA LYS A 54 -17.51 -0.02 -11.92
C LYS A 54 -16.88 1.35 -12.22
N TYR A 55 -16.52 2.10 -11.18
CA TYR A 55 -15.94 3.44 -11.34
C TYR A 55 -14.49 3.42 -11.80
N ILE A 56 -13.69 2.45 -11.35
CA ILE A 56 -12.27 2.36 -11.72
C ILE A 56 -11.99 1.38 -12.86
N HIS A 57 -13.03 0.74 -13.41
CA HIS A 57 -12.94 -0.24 -14.50
C HIS A 57 -12.05 -1.44 -14.17
N ARG A 58 -12.27 -2.02 -12.99
CA ARG A 58 -11.58 -3.24 -12.52
C ARG A 58 -12.59 -4.27 -12.03
N THR A 59 -12.18 -5.52 -12.01
CA THR A 59 -12.99 -6.63 -11.49
C THR A 59 -13.04 -6.60 -9.95
N ASP A 60 -14.06 -7.26 -9.38
CA ASP A 60 -14.20 -7.37 -7.94
C ASP A 60 -12.97 -8.01 -7.27
N ASN A 61 -12.39 -9.03 -7.89
CA ASN A 61 -11.18 -9.69 -7.40
C ASN A 61 -9.99 -8.74 -7.36
N SER A 62 -9.84 -7.91 -8.39
CA SER A 62 -8.80 -6.88 -8.44
C SER A 62 -9.02 -5.83 -7.36
N VAL A 63 -10.26 -5.37 -7.18
CA VAL A 63 -10.61 -4.42 -6.11
C VAL A 63 -10.26 -4.99 -4.74
N ALA A 64 -10.60 -6.24 -4.47
CA ALA A 64 -10.27 -6.91 -3.21
C ALA A 64 -8.75 -6.93 -2.96
N LYS A 65 -7.96 -7.19 -3.98
CA LYS A 65 -6.50 -7.16 -3.92
C LYS A 65 -5.96 -5.77 -3.59
N TYR A 66 -6.48 -4.74 -4.23
CA TYR A 66 -6.07 -3.36 -3.99
C TYR A 66 -6.48 -2.86 -2.61
N VAL A 67 -7.64 -3.26 -2.12
CA VAL A 67 -8.09 -2.96 -0.75
C VAL A 67 -7.12 -3.56 0.27
N ARG A 68 -6.70 -4.79 0.09
CA ARG A 68 -5.69 -5.42 0.97
C ARG A 68 -4.36 -4.67 0.94
N GLU A 69 -3.92 -4.24 -0.23
CA GLU A 69 -2.70 -3.43 -0.35
C GLU A 69 -2.80 -2.13 0.46
N LEU A 70 -3.93 -1.43 0.37
CA LEU A 70 -4.17 -0.21 1.12
C LEU A 70 -4.21 -0.44 2.64
N GLU A 71 -4.81 -1.56 3.07
CA GLU A 71 -4.78 -1.96 4.49
C GLU A 71 -3.37 -2.24 4.98
N GLU A 72 -2.60 -3.03 4.24
CA GLU A 72 -1.22 -3.38 4.58
C GLU A 72 -0.34 -2.14 4.71
N LYS A 73 -0.55 -1.16 3.85
CA LYS A 73 0.22 0.08 3.83
C LYS A 73 -0.32 1.17 4.76
N CYS A 74 -1.23 0.81 5.64
CA CYS A 74 -1.79 1.70 6.69
C CYS A 74 -2.53 2.93 6.16
N LEU A 75 -3.14 2.82 4.99
CA LEU A 75 -3.94 3.90 4.39
C LEU A 75 -5.39 3.85 4.80
N ILE A 76 -5.92 2.67 5.06
CA ILE A 76 -7.32 2.47 5.41
C ILE A 76 -7.47 1.39 6.49
N TYR A 77 -8.60 1.46 7.22
CA TYR A 77 -9.16 0.33 7.97
C TYR A 77 -10.38 -0.18 7.25
N THR A 78 -10.61 -1.46 7.30
CA THR A 78 -11.87 -2.06 6.86
C THR A 78 -12.54 -2.79 8.03
N GLU A 79 -13.85 -2.68 8.09
CA GLU A 79 -14.68 -3.37 9.06
C GLU A 79 -15.82 -4.07 8.33
N PRO A 80 -16.09 -5.35 8.63
CA PRO A 80 -17.25 -6.02 8.08
C PRO A 80 -18.53 -5.37 8.65
N THR A 81 -19.54 -5.22 7.80
CA THR A 81 -20.85 -4.78 8.22
C THR A 81 -21.85 -5.93 8.12
N GLU A 82 -22.81 -5.98 9.03
CA GLU A 82 -23.90 -6.95 9.02
C GLU A 82 -25.22 -6.24 8.71
N VAL A 83 -26.00 -6.83 7.80
CA VAL A 83 -27.35 -6.38 7.52
C VAL A 83 -28.33 -7.33 8.23
N HIS A 84 -29.16 -6.80 9.12
CA HIS A 84 -30.21 -7.55 9.77
C HIS A 84 -31.48 -7.49 8.92
N LEU A 85 -31.93 -8.63 8.43
CA LEU A 85 -33.20 -8.75 7.72
C LEU A 85 -34.38 -8.78 8.71
N LYS A 86 -35.56 -8.40 8.23
CA LYS A 86 -36.81 -8.42 9.03
C LYS A 86 -37.19 -9.82 9.56
N ASP A 87 -36.65 -10.87 8.93
CA ASP A 87 -36.90 -12.27 9.31
C ASP A 87 -35.88 -12.83 10.31
N GLY A 88 -35.00 -11.98 10.86
CA GLY A 88 -33.98 -12.37 11.83
C GLY A 88 -32.69 -12.93 11.23
N ARG A 89 -32.58 -13.04 9.91
CA ARG A 89 -31.35 -13.50 9.24
C ARG A 89 -30.33 -12.36 9.21
N ARG A 90 -29.06 -12.75 9.32
CA ARG A 90 -27.92 -11.86 9.17
C ARG A 90 -27.26 -12.09 7.82
N HIS A 91 -27.05 -11.02 7.07
CA HIS A 91 -26.23 -11.04 5.85
C HIS A 91 -25.00 -10.19 6.03
N ASN A 92 -23.89 -10.62 5.42
CA ASN A 92 -22.71 -9.77 5.30
C ASN A 92 -23.06 -8.58 4.40
N GLY A 93 -22.92 -7.38 4.94
CA GLY A 93 -23.04 -6.14 4.17
C GLY A 93 -21.75 -5.79 3.46
N THR A 94 -21.72 -4.60 2.86
CA THR A 94 -20.50 -4.04 2.30
C THR A 94 -19.50 -3.71 3.41
N LEU A 95 -18.20 -3.70 3.09
CA LEU A 95 -17.20 -3.27 4.05
C LEU A 95 -17.37 -1.79 4.37
N LYS A 96 -17.13 -1.43 5.61
CA LYS A 96 -16.97 -0.05 6.03
C LYS A 96 -15.49 0.31 5.94
N TYR A 97 -15.19 1.33 5.16
CA TYR A 97 -13.84 1.83 4.97
C TYR A 97 -13.63 3.07 5.82
N THR A 98 -12.57 3.09 6.59
CA THR A 98 -12.14 4.27 7.33
C THR A 98 -10.81 4.74 6.76
N ILE A 99 -10.76 5.98 6.29
CA ILE A 99 -9.52 6.59 5.80
C ILE A 99 -8.66 6.98 7.00
N ARG A 100 -7.45 6.44 7.03
CA ARG A 100 -6.49 6.75 8.10
C ARG A 100 -5.75 8.05 7.80
N PRO A 101 -5.23 8.72 8.84
CA PRO A 101 -4.33 9.85 8.62
C PRO A 101 -3.16 9.44 7.73
N ILE A 102 -2.81 10.27 6.75
CA ILE A 102 -1.72 9.95 5.81
C ILE A 102 -0.37 9.77 6.52
N ALA A 103 -0.20 10.39 7.67
CA ALA A 103 1.00 10.23 8.49
C ALA A 103 1.24 8.77 8.90
N ASP A 104 0.19 7.98 9.10
CA ASP A 104 0.30 6.55 9.43
C ASP A 104 0.93 5.76 8.27
N ALA A 105 0.50 6.04 7.06
CA ALA A 105 1.03 5.40 5.86
C ALA A 105 2.48 5.81 5.59
N VAL A 106 2.80 7.09 5.79
CA VAL A 106 4.17 7.61 5.66
C VAL A 106 5.09 6.94 6.68
N ALA A 107 4.67 6.84 7.94
CA ALA A 107 5.44 6.17 8.98
C ALA A 107 5.69 4.69 8.66
N TYR A 108 4.67 3.99 8.16
CA TYR A 108 4.82 2.60 7.73
C TYR A 108 5.80 2.47 6.56
N HIS A 109 5.67 3.32 5.56
CA HIS A 109 6.56 3.32 4.39
C HIS A 109 8.01 3.56 4.81
N ASP A 110 8.25 4.56 5.65
CA ASP A 110 9.58 4.89 6.16
C ASP A 110 10.18 3.73 6.96
N ALA A 111 9.38 3.08 7.80
CA ALA A 111 9.83 1.91 8.57
C ALA A 111 10.23 0.75 7.66
N VAL A 112 9.46 0.50 6.59
CA VAL A 112 9.78 -0.53 5.59
C VAL A 112 11.07 -0.19 4.85
N GLN A 113 11.28 1.08 4.47
CA GLN A 113 12.49 1.51 3.80
C GLN A 113 13.73 1.36 4.71
N MET A 114 13.62 1.75 5.96
CA MET A 114 14.69 1.57 6.95
C MET A 114 15.07 0.10 7.13
N LYS A 115 14.07 -0.78 7.21
CA LYS A 115 14.30 -2.22 7.31
C LYS A 115 15.02 -2.76 6.08
N ARG A 116 14.62 -2.36 4.88
CA ARG A 116 15.29 -2.74 3.63
C ARG A 116 16.76 -2.31 3.61
N LEU A 117 17.03 -1.07 4.00
CA LEU A 117 18.40 -0.55 4.08
C LEU A 117 19.26 -1.33 5.06
N GLN A 118 18.71 -1.69 6.21
CA GLN A 118 19.41 -2.50 7.21
C GLN A 118 19.69 -3.92 6.69
N GLU A 119 18.73 -4.54 6.01
CA GLU A 119 18.91 -5.87 5.41
C GLU A 119 19.95 -5.86 4.29
N GLU A 120 19.93 -4.84 3.43
CA GLU A 120 20.93 -4.66 2.37
C GLU A 120 22.33 -4.44 2.95
N ALA A 121 22.45 -3.62 3.98
CA ALA A 121 23.73 -3.40 4.67
C ALA A 121 24.26 -4.69 5.31
N ALA A 122 23.39 -5.47 5.94
CA ALA A 122 23.75 -6.76 6.54
C ALA A 122 24.21 -7.76 5.48
N LYS A 123 23.51 -7.84 4.34
CA LYS A 123 23.90 -8.68 3.21
C LYS A 123 25.26 -8.27 2.61
N ALA A 124 25.46 -6.97 2.43
CA ALA A 124 26.71 -6.44 1.91
C ALA A 124 27.89 -6.76 2.84
N GLU A 125 27.69 -6.64 4.14
CA GLU A 125 28.71 -6.99 5.13
C GLU A 125 28.98 -8.48 5.16
N ALA A 126 27.96 -9.33 5.11
CA ALA A 126 28.12 -10.79 5.05
C ALA A 126 28.86 -11.21 3.79
N GLN A 127 28.53 -10.62 2.65
CA GLN A 127 29.20 -10.87 1.38
C GLN A 127 30.67 -10.46 1.43
N ARG A 128 30.97 -9.32 2.00
CA ARG A 128 32.33 -8.82 2.19
C ARG A 128 33.18 -9.76 3.06
N LYS A 129 32.60 -10.25 4.16
CA LYS A 129 33.26 -11.22 5.06
C LYS A 129 33.52 -12.54 4.35
N LEU A 130 32.57 -13.01 3.55
CA LEU A 130 32.73 -14.23 2.76
C LEU A 130 33.85 -14.09 1.72
N GLU A 131 33.87 -13.00 0.97
CA GLU A 131 34.92 -12.70 0.00
C GLU A 131 36.32 -12.60 0.65
N GLU A 132 36.38 -12.00 1.82
CA GLU A 132 37.62 -11.91 2.59
C GLU A 132 38.06 -13.28 3.07
N TYR A 133 37.17 -14.13 3.53
CA TYR A 133 37.46 -15.50 3.90
C TYR A 133 37.97 -16.30 2.70
N ASP A 134 37.30 -16.25 1.58
CA ASP A 134 37.73 -16.95 0.34
C ASP A 134 39.07 -16.47 -0.15
N ARG A 135 39.37 -15.18 -0.05
CA ARG A 135 40.66 -14.61 -0.42
C ARG A 135 41.79 -15.13 0.47
N LYS A 136 41.53 -15.31 1.77
CA LYS A 136 42.53 -15.84 2.72
C LYS A 136 42.74 -17.35 2.57
N HIS A 137 41.70 -18.11 2.23
CA HIS A 137 41.70 -19.57 2.20
C HIS A 137 41.76 -20.15 0.77
N GLY A 138 41.29 -19.40 -0.24
CA GLY A 138 41.35 -19.83 -1.65
C GLY A 138 42.75 -19.90 -2.25
N LYS A 139 43.74 -19.30 -1.62
CA LYS A 139 45.17 -19.41 -2.04
C LYS A 139 45.80 -20.75 -1.69
N CYS A 140 45.21 -21.53 -0.80
CA CYS A 140 45.73 -22.81 -0.40
C CYS A 140 45.36 -23.95 -1.35
N GLU A 141 44.30 -23.85 -2.12
CA GLU A 141 43.88 -24.88 -3.06
C GLU A 141 44.65 -24.87 -4.37
N ASN A 142 45.22 -23.73 -4.77
CA ASN A 142 46.01 -23.61 -6.01
C ASN A 142 47.47 -24.03 -5.89
N GLN A 143 47.95 -24.30 -4.68
CA GLN A 143 49.35 -24.75 -4.47
C GLN A 143 49.47 -26.28 -4.38
N GLY A 144 48.36 -27.00 -4.34
CA GLY A 144 48.36 -28.48 -4.26
C GLY A 144 48.35 -29.24 -5.57
N ASN A 145 48.26 -28.57 -6.72
CA ASN A 145 48.12 -29.22 -8.03
C ASN A 145 49.28 -29.06 -9.00
N ASN A 146 50.43 -28.63 -8.52
CA ASN A 146 51.66 -28.65 -9.31
C ASN A 146 52.70 -29.59 -8.67
N ALA A 147 52.41 -30.85 -8.75
CA ALA A 147 53.45 -31.86 -8.61
C ALA A 147 53.59 -32.66 -9.92
#